data_25bc17d3612981bca94c56a68ef17145
#
_entry.id   25bc17d3612981bca94c56a68ef17145
#
_cell.length_a   1.000
_cell.length_b   1.000
_cell.length_c   1.000
_cell.angle_alpha   90.00
_cell.angle_beta   90.00
_cell.angle_gamma   90.00
#
_symmetry.space_group_name_H-M   'P 1'
#
loop_
_entity.id
_entity.type
_entity.pdbx_description
1 polymer ?
#
loop_
_entity_poly.entity_id
_entity_poly.type
_entity_poly.pdbx_seq_one_letter_code
_entity_poly.pdbx_strand_id
1 'polypeptide(L)'
;MAIRTSISLGSNLGNRLANLRDARDMLVRLNPTGASFKQSSIYQTDPVGCPSNSPDFYNAVIEIDYIGTPHDLLSSVQGIEWHLGRVPTAERNAPRKIDLDILYFGDTIMDEDVLTLPHPRLTDRRF
;
A
#
# COMPACT_ATOMS: atom_id res chain seq x y z
N MET A 1 18.51 -9.13 8.79
CA MET A 1 18.32 -9.80 7.48
C MET A 1 17.17 -9.12 6.75
N ALA A 2 17.35 -8.82 5.49
CA ALA A 2 16.31 -8.20 4.69
C ALA A 2 15.30 -9.25 4.21
N ILE A 3 14.02 -8.92 4.27
CA ILE A 3 12.93 -9.79 3.84
C ILE A 3 12.21 -9.12 2.66
N ARG A 4 11.96 -9.89 1.62
CA ARG A 4 11.21 -9.40 0.45
C ARG A 4 9.75 -9.19 0.82
N THR A 5 9.22 -8.00 0.56
CA THR A 5 7.85 -7.65 0.89
C THR A 5 7.22 -6.88 -0.26
N SER A 6 5.91 -7.02 -0.40
CA SER A 6 5.13 -6.36 -1.44
C SER A 6 4.05 -5.48 -0.81
N ILE A 7 3.90 -4.28 -1.35
CA ILE A 7 2.96 -3.29 -0.84
C ILE A 7 2.13 -2.78 -2.03
N SER A 8 0.81 -2.79 -1.86
CA SER A 8 -0.07 -2.17 -2.85
C SER A 8 -0.31 -0.71 -2.48
N LEU A 9 -0.39 0.14 -3.50
CA LEU A 9 -0.65 1.56 -3.39
C LEU A 9 -1.94 1.85 -4.15
N GLY A 10 -2.84 2.64 -3.55
CA GLY A 10 -4.06 3.07 -4.21
C GLY A 10 -4.38 4.50 -3.89
N SER A 11 -4.96 5.22 -4.85
CA SER A 11 -5.41 6.59 -4.65
C SER A 11 -6.63 6.86 -5.52
N ASN A 12 -7.70 7.42 -4.93
CA ASN A 12 -8.87 7.84 -5.68
C ASN A 12 -9.36 9.24 -5.26
N LEU A 13 -8.47 10.06 -4.72
CA LEU A 13 -8.77 11.42 -4.30
C LEU A 13 -7.59 12.34 -4.63
N GLY A 14 -7.89 13.51 -5.18
CA GLY A 14 -6.89 14.50 -5.53
C GLY A 14 -6.06 14.10 -6.75
N ASN A 15 -4.80 14.50 -6.79
CA ASN A 15 -3.89 14.13 -7.88
C ASN A 15 -3.37 12.70 -7.66
N ARG A 16 -4.10 11.74 -8.21
CA ARG A 16 -3.85 10.31 -7.98
C ARG A 16 -2.45 9.87 -8.39
N LEU A 17 -1.96 10.32 -9.54
CA LEU A 17 -0.61 9.96 -10.01
C LEU A 17 0.47 10.54 -9.11
N ALA A 18 0.34 11.79 -8.69
CA ALA A 18 1.29 12.41 -7.78
C ALA A 18 1.27 11.72 -6.42
N ASN A 19 0.10 11.36 -5.92
CA ASN A 19 -0.04 10.64 -4.65
C ASN A 19 0.67 9.28 -4.69
N LEU A 20 0.50 8.52 -5.78
CA LEU A 20 1.20 7.24 -5.94
C LEU A 20 2.70 7.43 -6.01
N ARG A 21 3.17 8.43 -6.75
CA ARG A 21 4.59 8.70 -6.89
C ARG A 21 5.23 9.09 -5.56
N ASP A 22 4.55 9.95 -4.78
CA ASP A 22 5.06 10.39 -3.49
C ASP A 22 5.13 9.21 -2.51
N ALA A 23 4.09 8.36 -2.48
CA ALA A 23 4.09 7.16 -1.65
C ALA A 23 5.19 6.19 -2.08
N ARG A 24 5.36 5.97 -3.39
CA ARG A 24 6.42 5.12 -3.91
C ARG A 24 7.79 5.61 -3.45
N ASP A 25 8.06 6.89 -3.56
CA ASP A 25 9.35 7.46 -3.19
C ASP A 25 9.63 7.26 -1.70
N MET A 26 8.63 7.38 -0.86
CA MET A 26 8.78 7.13 0.58
C MET A 26 8.98 5.63 0.87
N LEU A 27 8.28 4.74 0.18
CA LEU A 27 8.44 3.30 0.34
C LEU A 27 9.83 2.83 -0.10
N VAL A 28 10.34 3.36 -1.20
CA VAL A 28 11.68 3.02 -1.69
C VAL A 28 12.76 3.37 -0.67
N ARG A 29 12.55 4.41 0.14
CA ARG A 29 13.49 4.77 1.21
C ARG A 29 13.58 3.73 2.33
N LEU A 30 12.58 2.86 2.45
CA LEU A 30 12.62 1.74 3.40
C LEU A 30 13.49 0.60 2.88
N ASN A 31 13.77 0.59 1.59
CA ASN A 31 14.61 -0.42 0.95
C ASN A 31 16.07 -0.16 1.33
N PRO A 32 16.85 -1.17 1.74
CA PRO A 32 18.24 -0.95 2.09
C PRO A 32 19.05 -0.36 0.93
N THR A 33 20.06 0.44 1.26
CA THR A 33 20.94 1.06 0.26
C THR A 33 21.57 -0.01 -0.64
N GLY A 34 21.45 0.17 -1.96
CA GLY A 34 22.00 -0.74 -2.95
C GLY A 34 21.11 -1.94 -3.28
N ALA A 35 20.03 -2.17 -2.53
CA ALA A 35 19.09 -3.23 -2.87
C ALA A 35 18.18 -2.80 -4.02
N SER A 36 17.86 -3.74 -4.92
CA SER A 36 16.94 -3.47 -6.01
C SER A 36 15.49 -3.54 -5.52
N PHE A 37 14.62 -2.80 -6.20
CA PHE A 37 13.18 -2.89 -5.96
C PHE A 37 12.47 -3.09 -7.30
N LYS A 38 11.23 -3.54 -7.25
CA LYS A 38 10.38 -3.72 -8.43
C LYS A 38 9.10 -2.92 -8.23
N GLN A 39 8.54 -2.44 -9.33
CA GLN A 39 7.23 -1.78 -9.31
C GLN A 39 6.43 -2.20 -10.52
N SER A 40 5.11 -2.29 -10.33
CA SER A 40 4.19 -2.56 -11.42
C SER A 40 3.91 -1.30 -12.22
N SER A 41 3.28 -1.46 -13.39
CA SER A 41 2.62 -0.36 -14.08
C SER A 41 1.46 0.15 -13.21
N ILE A 42 1.07 1.41 -13.43
CA ILE A 42 -0.12 1.96 -12.81
C ILE A 42 -1.34 1.44 -13.57
N TYR A 43 -2.36 1.01 -12.84
CA TYR A 43 -3.60 0.52 -13.42
C TYR A 43 -4.80 1.13 -12.69
N GLN A 44 -5.95 1.11 -13.34
CA GLN A 44 -7.17 1.74 -12.85
C GLN A 44 -8.18 0.68 -12.45
N THR A 45 -8.86 0.90 -11.32
CA THR A 45 -9.91 0.00 -10.83
C THR A 45 -11.14 0.80 -10.42
N ASP A 46 -12.32 0.16 -10.49
CA ASP A 46 -13.57 0.76 -10.05
C ASP A 46 -13.57 0.92 -8.53
N PRO A 47 -14.23 1.98 -8.00
CA PRO A 47 -14.32 2.20 -6.55
C PRO A 47 -15.40 1.32 -5.91
N VAL A 48 -15.22 0.01 -5.95
CA VAL A 48 -16.18 -0.97 -5.42
C VAL A 48 -16.38 -0.74 -3.93
N GLY A 49 -17.64 -0.64 -3.50
CA GLY A 49 -17.99 -0.41 -2.10
C GLY A 49 -17.82 1.03 -1.65
N CYS A 50 -17.41 1.94 -2.51
CA CYS A 50 -17.31 3.37 -2.21
C CYS A 50 -18.65 4.07 -2.46
N PRO A 51 -18.86 5.28 -1.90
CA PRO A 51 -20.03 6.08 -2.22
C PRO A 51 -20.18 6.29 -3.72
N SER A 52 -21.41 6.45 -4.20
CA SER A 52 -21.65 6.79 -5.61
C SER A 52 -20.91 8.08 -5.97
N ASN A 53 -20.42 8.15 -7.18
CA ASN A 53 -19.61 9.25 -7.71
C ASN A 53 -18.17 9.29 -7.18
N SER A 54 -17.72 8.28 -6.43
CA SER A 54 -16.30 8.19 -6.08
C SER A 54 -15.46 7.99 -7.33
N PRO A 55 -14.31 8.69 -7.47
CA PRO A 55 -13.41 8.47 -8.60
C PRO A 55 -12.83 7.06 -8.59
N ASP A 56 -12.45 6.58 -9.76
CA ASP A 56 -11.73 5.31 -9.87
C ASP A 56 -10.38 5.39 -9.15
N PHE A 57 -9.93 4.26 -8.65
CA PHE A 57 -8.59 4.13 -8.08
C PHE A 57 -7.54 4.07 -9.18
N TYR A 58 -6.42 4.75 -8.98
CA TYR A 58 -5.17 4.41 -9.61
C TYR A 58 -4.37 3.58 -8.63
N ASN A 59 -3.82 2.47 -9.11
CA ASN A 59 -3.17 1.47 -8.28
C ASN A 59 -1.80 1.11 -8.83
N ALA A 60 -0.91 0.72 -7.94
CA ALA A 60 0.38 0.15 -8.28
C ALA A 60 0.81 -0.82 -7.17
N VAL A 61 1.80 -1.65 -7.47
CA VAL A 61 2.41 -2.54 -6.49
C VAL A 61 3.90 -2.31 -6.50
N ILE A 62 4.50 -2.23 -5.32
CA ILE A 62 5.95 -2.14 -5.18
C ILE A 62 6.44 -3.33 -4.35
N GLU A 63 7.60 -3.85 -4.73
CA GLU A 63 8.27 -4.93 -4.02
C GLU A 63 9.65 -4.45 -3.62
N ILE A 64 9.92 -4.49 -2.32
CA ILE A 64 11.17 -4.02 -1.72
C ILE A 64 11.73 -5.08 -0.78
N ASP A 65 13.01 -4.94 -0.42
CA ASP A 65 13.59 -5.63 0.72
C ASP A 65 13.40 -4.76 1.95
N TYR A 66 13.08 -5.35 3.10
CA TYR A 66 12.88 -4.62 4.32
C TYR A 66 13.63 -5.28 5.46
N ILE A 67 14.27 -4.47 6.30
CA ILE A 67 14.96 -4.92 7.50
C ILE A 67 14.11 -4.51 8.70
N GLY A 68 13.55 -5.49 9.41
CA GLY A 68 12.66 -5.27 10.54
C GLY A 68 11.58 -6.33 10.58
N THR A 69 10.61 -6.15 11.46
CA THR A 69 9.48 -7.07 11.61
C THR A 69 8.30 -6.61 10.76
N PRO A 70 7.29 -7.50 10.53
CA PRO A 70 6.07 -7.07 9.85
C PRO A 70 5.37 -5.90 10.56
N HIS A 71 5.38 -5.86 11.89
CA HIS A 71 4.78 -4.75 12.66
C HIS A 71 5.56 -3.45 12.48
N ASP A 72 6.89 -3.51 12.38
CA ASP A 72 7.71 -2.34 12.08
C ASP A 72 7.34 -1.77 10.70
N LEU A 73 7.18 -2.64 9.72
CA LEU A 73 6.78 -2.24 8.37
C LEU A 73 5.38 -1.62 8.39
N LEU A 74 4.44 -2.21 9.12
CA LEU A 74 3.09 -1.68 9.24
C LEU A 74 3.10 -0.26 9.81
N SER A 75 3.89 -0.03 10.86
CA SER A 75 4.05 1.31 11.45
C SER A 75 4.61 2.31 10.44
N SER A 76 5.61 1.90 9.66
CA SER A 76 6.20 2.76 8.63
C SER A 76 5.19 3.10 7.53
N VAL A 77 4.42 2.11 7.09
CA VAL A 77 3.41 2.29 6.05
C VAL A 77 2.30 3.22 6.53
N GLN A 78 1.84 3.04 7.77
CA GLN A 78 0.83 3.93 8.36
C GLN A 78 1.37 5.36 8.52
N GLY A 79 2.65 5.50 8.88
CA GLY A 79 3.30 6.79 8.97
C GLY A 79 3.35 7.52 7.62
N ILE A 80 3.57 6.78 6.54
CA ILE A 80 3.53 7.33 5.18
C ILE A 80 2.13 7.82 4.85
N GLU A 81 1.10 7.04 5.15
CA GLU A 81 -0.29 7.46 4.93
C GLU A 81 -0.62 8.76 5.67
N TRP A 82 -0.23 8.86 6.94
CA TRP A 82 -0.43 10.08 7.73
C TRP A 82 0.32 11.27 7.14
N HIS A 83 1.58 11.05 6.77
CA HIS A 83 2.43 12.12 6.20
C HIS A 83 1.84 12.66 4.89
N LEU A 84 1.21 11.80 4.10
CA LEU A 84 0.60 12.19 2.82
C LEU A 84 -0.84 12.70 2.98
N GLY A 85 -1.31 12.85 4.21
CA GLY A 85 -2.55 13.54 4.48
C GLY A 85 -3.77 12.65 4.64
N ARG A 86 -3.60 11.38 4.98
CA ARG A 86 -4.74 10.53 5.31
C ARG A 86 -5.40 11.04 6.59
N VAL A 87 -6.71 11.24 6.54
CA VAL A 87 -7.50 11.72 7.68
C VAL A 87 -8.50 10.63 8.07
N PRO A 88 -8.66 10.34 9.39
CA PRO A 88 -9.69 9.41 9.82
C PRO A 88 -11.06 9.87 9.33
N THR A 89 -11.87 8.93 8.86
CA THR A 89 -13.24 9.20 8.43
C THR A 89 -14.17 8.18 9.04
N ALA A 90 -15.37 8.61 9.40
CA ALA A 90 -16.43 7.73 9.88
C ALA A 90 -17.05 6.95 8.73
N GLU A 91 -16.91 7.40 7.50
CA GLU A 91 -17.49 6.74 6.33
C GLU A 91 -16.54 5.66 5.82
N ARG A 92 -17.01 4.41 5.85
CA ARG A 92 -16.25 3.29 5.32
C ARG A 92 -16.14 3.42 3.80
N ASN A 93 -14.95 3.11 3.25
CA ASN A 93 -14.67 3.16 1.82
C ASN A 93 -14.83 4.56 1.20
N ALA A 94 -14.75 5.62 2.00
CA ALA A 94 -14.69 6.98 1.47
C ALA A 94 -13.47 7.16 0.56
N PRO A 95 -13.52 8.10 -0.40
CA PRO A 95 -12.35 8.41 -1.22
C PRO A 95 -11.12 8.72 -0.38
N ARG A 96 -9.95 8.26 -0.82
CA ARG A 96 -8.69 8.39 -0.08
C ARG A 96 -7.59 8.92 -0.97
N LYS A 97 -6.79 9.82 -0.40
CA LYS A 97 -5.62 10.35 -1.06
C LYS A 97 -4.58 9.26 -1.30
N ILE A 98 -4.37 8.40 -0.30
CA ILE A 98 -3.48 7.25 -0.41
C ILE A 98 -3.95 6.12 0.49
N ASP A 99 -3.82 4.91 0.00
CA ASP A 99 -4.13 3.69 0.72
C ASP A 99 -3.00 2.69 0.45
N LEU A 100 -2.37 2.21 1.51
CA LEU A 100 -1.23 1.31 1.42
C LEU A 100 -1.53 0.02 2.17
N ASP A 101 -1.34 -1.12 1.50
CA ASP A 101 -1.56 -2.44 2.07
C ASP A 101 -0.33 -3.32 1.89
N ILE A 102 0.11 -3.98 2.96
CA ILE A 102 1.16 -4.99 2.87
C ILE A 102 0.52 -6.27 2.34
N LEU A 103 0.99 -6.75 1.18
CA LEU A 103 0.43 -7.93 0.53
C LEU A 103 1.06 -9.21 1.04
N TYR A 104 2.37 -9.23 1.21
CA TYR A 104 3.10 -10.34 1.81
C TYR A 104 4.41 -9.84 2.41
N PHE A 105 4.95 -10.63 3.32
CA PHE A 105 6.22 -10.35 3.99
C PHE A 105 7.03 -11.64 4.01
N GLY A 106 7.83 -11.85 2.95
CA GLY A 106 8.49 -13.13 2.73
C GLY A 106 7.47 -14.27 2.76
N ASP A 107 7.77 -15.31 3.51
CA ASP A 107 6.88 -16.45 3.72
C ASP A 107 6.08 -16.36 5.01
N THR A 108 6.07 -15.21 5.67
CA THR A 108 5.42 -15.02 6.95
C THR A 108 3.91 -15.19 6.83
N ILE A 109 3.34 -15.96 7.75
CA ILE A 109 1.90 -16.14 7.89
C ILE A 109 1.48 -15.52 9.21
N MET A 110 0.55 -14.56 9.16
CA MET A 110 0.02 -13.87 10.33
C MET A 110 -1.48 -13.69 10.18
N ASP A 111 -2.20 -13.81 11.28
CA ASP A 111 -3.64 -13.59 11.32
C ASP A 111 -3.98 -12.81 12.60
N GLU A 112 -3.74 -11.50 12.56
CA GLU A 112 -4.03 -10.58 13.64
C GLU A 112 -5.03 -9.53 13.17
N ASP A 113 -5.70 -8.88 14.12
CA ASP A 113 -6.69 -7.84 13.80
C ASP A 113 -6.09 -6.70 12.99
N VAL A 114 -4.83 -6.34 13.30
CA VAL A 114 -4.16 -5.21 12.64
C VAL A 114 -3.43 -5.60 11.36
N LEU A 115 -3.10 -6.88 11.19
CA LEU A 115 -2.28 -7.32 10.06
C LEU A 115 -2.50 -8.80 9.76
N THR A 116 -2.95 -9.09 8.56
CA THR A 116 -3.09 -10.47 8.06
C THR A 116 -2.15 -10.66 6.87
N LEU A 117 -1.29 -11.67 6.95
CA LEU A 117 -0.32 -11.98 5.91
C LEU A 117 -0.41 -13.45 5.51
N PRO A 118 -0.38 -13.78 4.22
CA PRO A 118 -0.52 -12.83 3.12
C PRO A 118 -1.87 -12.13 3.14
N HIS A 119 -1.95 -10.97 2.48
CA HIS A 119 -3.18 -10.17 2.46
C HIS A 119 -4.36 -11.00 1.95
N PRO A 120 -5.56 -10.90 2.58
CA PRO A 120 -6.70 -11.74 2.20
C PRO A 120 -7.13 -11.61 0.74
N ARG A 121 -6.86 -10.45 0.13
CA ARG A 121 -7.22 -10.17 -1.27
C ARG A 121 -6.09 -10.41 -2.26
N LEU A 122 -4.98 -10.99 -1.82
CA LEU A 122 -3.83 -11.20 -2.71
C LEU A 122 -4.20 -12.05 -3.93
N THR A 123 -5.03 -13.07 -3.73
CA THR A 123 -5.46 -13.96 -4.81
C THR A 123 -6.59 -13.38 -5.66
N ASP A 124 -7.30 -12.37 -5.15
CA ASP A 124 -8.45 -11.76 -5.84
C ASP A 124 -8.06 -10.60 -6.75
N ARG A 125 -6.82 -10.12 -6.63
CA ARG A 125 -6.33 -8.98 -7.40
C ARG A 125 -5.29 -9.43 -8.41
N ARG A 126 -5.36 -8.84 -9.58
CA ARG A 126 -4.34 -9.04 -10.63
C ARG A 126 -3.28 -7.95 -10.46
N PHE A 127 -2.19 -8.35 -9.92
CA PHE A 127 -1.06 -7.45 -9.75
C PHE A 127 -0.01 -7.66 -10.81
#